data_0f68b82f521f4cefb0bfab30f0b75d0c
#
_entry.id   0f68b82f521f4cefb0bfab30f0b75d0c
#
_cell.length_a   1.000
_cell.length_b   1.000
_cell.length_c   1.000
_cell.angle_alpha   90.00
_cell.angle_beta   90.00
_cell.angle_gamma   90.00
#
_symmetry.space_group_name_H-M   'P 1'
#
loop_
_entity.id
_entity.type
_entity.pdbx_description
1 polymer ?
#
loop_
_entity_poly.entity_id
_entity_poly.type
_entity_poly.pdbx_seq_one_letter_code
_entity_poly.pdbx_strand_id
1 'polypeptide(L)'
;METWFIQNNLFSGVPYSLGVNPELLDESPVVYLELNQINIDLIRHIKSLGNKVVLYHMGGESLNKDISAYSDCDLVIRNFYFPSIINSTYLSGKVIWAPNGFRTGVGPRDSKALKRASQRQSLAAFLGWINNAASYGNERANFAGPAAACGENLYVMPSTGFAGGYNVGLYSAIMEDNIFAPCPSGNNSETIRLYDALELGCIPISLSHEFLLSKDALASIGPVPFPILGSWDELPPFLESMKSKALSSPGEILELQQCCINWWSDFKIAMQKKISDRIEAL
;
A
#
# COMPACT_ATOMS: atom_id res chain seq x y z
N MET A 1 -7.31 6.32 7.38
CA MET A 1 -7.72 4.94 7.06
C MET A 1 -7.80 4.80 5.55
N GLU A 2 -7.48 3.65 5.05
CA GLU A 2 -7.40 3.34 3.62
C GLU A 2 -8.76 2.84 3.06
N THR A 3 -9.85 3.22 3.70
CA THR A 3 -11.21 2.77 3.33
C THR A 3 -11.60 3.12 1.90
N TRP A 4 -11.10 4.24 1.38
CA TRP A 4 -11.38 4.63 -0.01
C TRP A 4 -10.73 3.67 -1.02
N PHE A 5 -9.52 3.18 -0.74
CA PHE A 5 -8.90 2.17 -1.59
C PHE A 5 -9.70 0.88 -1.60
N ILE A 6 -10.14 0.42 -0.43
CA ILE A 6 -10.97 -0.78 -0.31
C ILE A 6 -12.27 -0.61 -1.10
N GLN A 7 -13.02 0.46 -0.85
CA GLN A 7 -14.32 0.70 -1.47
C GLN A 7 -14.24 0.97 -2.98
N ASN A 8 -13.29 1.82 -3.41
CA ASN A 8 -13.23 2.29 -4.79
C ASN A 8 -12.36 1.42 -5.71
N ASN A 9 -11.58 0.49 -5.15
CA ASN A 9 -10.74 -0.41 -5.94
C ASN A 9 -11.03 -1.88 -5.63
N LEU A 10 -10.81 -2.35 -4.40
CA LEU A 10 -10.87 -3.78 -4.10
C LEU A 10 -12.28 -4.36 -4.18
N PHE A 11 -13.29 -3.61 -3.80
CA PHE A 11 -14.70 -4.01 -3.84
C PHE A 11 -15.52 -3.23 -4.87
N SER A 12 -14.90 -2.43 -5.72
CA SER A 12 -15.63 -1.74 -6.80
C SER A 12 -16.16 -2.79 -7.80
N GLY A 13 -17.45 -2.79 -8.04
CA GLY A 13 -18.10 -3.78 -8.90
C GLY A 13 -18.58 -5.05 -8.19
N VAL A 14 -18.27 -5.25 -6.91
CA VAL A 14 -18.93 -6.22 -6.07
C VAL A 14 -20.19 -5.56 -5.49
N PRO A 15 -21.40 -6.04 -5.80
CA PRO A 15 -22.60 -5.49 -5.17
C PRO A 15 -22.55 -5.78 -3.66
N TYR A 16 -22.73 -4.74 -2.85
CA TYR A 16 -22.80 -4.89 -1.40
C TYR A 16 -23.78 -3.88 -0.79
N SER A 17 -24.37 -4.27 0.32
CA SER A 17 -25.12 -3.37 1.20
C SER A 17 -24.34 -3.16 2.49
N LEU A 18 -24.45 -1.97 3.08
CA LEU A 18 -23.86 -1.68 4.39
C LEU A 18 -24.89 -1.98 5.46
N GLY A 19 -24.58 -2.91 6.37
CA GLY A 19 -25.40 -3.23 7.53
C GLY A 19 -24.60 -3.11 8.82
N VAL A 20 -25.26 -2.71 9.89
CA VAL A 20 -24.68 -2.63 11.24
C VAL A 20 -25.19 -3.73 12.17
N ASN A 21 -26.26 -4.44 11.77
CA ASN A 21 -26.85 -5.53 12.51
C ASN A 21 -26.80 -6.82 11.67
N PRO A 22 -26.03 -7.84 12.09
CA PRO A 22 -25.93 -9.12 11.37
C PRO A 22 -27.27 -9.84 11.20
N GLU A 23 -28.22 -9.66 12.10
CA GLU A 23 -29.54 -10.29 12.04
C GLU A 23 -30.41 -9.77 10.89
N LEU A 24 -30.06 -8.61 10.34
CA LEU A 24 -30.76 -7.99 9.20
C LEU A 24 -30.05 -8.22 7.86
N LEU A 25 -29.01 -9.07 7.84
CA LEU A 25 -28.25 -9.37 6.62
C LEU A 25 -28.89 -10.58 5.93
N ASP A 26 -29.63 -10.32 4.87
CA ASP A 26 -30.36 -11.34 4.10
C ASP A 26 -29.44 -12.04 3.07
N GLU A 27 -28.24 -11.55 2.85
CA GLU A 27 -27.34 -12.02 1.80
C GLU A 27 -25.97 -12.49 2.34
N SER A 28 -25.52 -13.61 1.82
CA SER A 28 -24.19 -14.20 2.07
C SER A 28 -23.32 -14.00 0.82
N PRO A 29 -21.99 -13.77 0.97
CA PRO A 29 -21.23 -13.69 2.22
C PRO A 29 -21.29 -12.34 2.93
N VAL A 30 -21.11 -12.35 4.24
CA VAL A 30 -20.96 -11.15 5.07
C VAL A 30 -19.49 -10.74 5.12
N VAL A 31 -19.17 -9.51 4.71
CA VAL A 31 -17.81 -8.96 4.84
C VAL A 31 -17.70 -8.17 6.13
N TYR A 32 -16.89 -8.68 7.05
CA TYR A 32 -16.59 -8.04 8.33
C TYR A 32 -15.23 -7.34 8.26
N LEU A 33 -15.23 -6.01 8.44
CA LEU A 33 -14.05 -5.17 8.37
C LEU A 33 -13.56 -4.83 9.79
N GLU A 34 -12.31 -5.18 10.11
CA GLU A 34 -11.74 -4.95 11.43
C GLU A 34 -10.33 -4.34 11.35
N LEU A 35 -10.09 -3.37 12.23
CA LEU A 35 -8.84 -2.61 12.31
C LEU A 35 -7.94 -3.05 13.47
N ASN A 36 -8.53 -3.45 14.59
CA ASN A 36 -7.77 -3.61 15.84
C ASN A 36 -7.88 -5.01 16.43
N GLN A 37 -9.04 -5.34 17.00
CA GLN A 37 -9.26 -6.60 17.68
C GLN A 37 -10.46 -7.32 17.06
N ILE A 38 -10.18 -8.49 16.52
CA ILE A 38 -11.21 -9.31 15.86
C ILE A 38 -12.21 -9.78 16.91
N ASN A 39 -13.49 -9.50 16.66
CA ASN A 39 -14.58 -9.99 17.50
C ASN A 39 -14.99 -11.39 17.05
N ILE A 40 -14.41 -12.40 17.68
CA ILE A 40 -14.67 -13.81 17.36
C ILE A 40 -16.13 -14.22 17.63
N ASP A 41 -16.76 -13.65 18.66
CA ASP A 41 -18.14 -13.97 18.99
C ASP A 41 -19.11 -13.45 17.92
N LEU A 42 -18.83 -12.27 17.35
CA LEU A 42 -19.58 -11.75 16.20
C LEU A 42 -19.42 -12.66 14.97
N ILE A 43 -18.20 -13.12 14.67
CA ILE A 43 -17.96 -14.06 13.56
C ILE A 43 -18.77 -15.34 13.75
N ARG A 44 -18.73 -15.94 14.95
CA ARG A 44 -19.47 -17.15 15.28
C ARG A 44 -20.97 -16.93 15.22
N HIS A 45 -21.44 -15.77 15.68
CA HIS A 45 -22.85 -15.41 15.59
C HIS A 45 -23.31 -15.32 14.12
N ILE A 46 -22.60 -14.59 13.26
CA ILE A 46 -22.91 -14.50 11.82
C ILE A 46 -22.96 -15.91 11.18
N LYS A 47 -22.00 -16.77 11.51
CA LYS A 47 -21.99 -18.17 11.01
C LYS A 47 -23.17 -18.99 11.54
N SER A 48 -23.60 -18.76 12.77
CA SER A 48 -24.76 -19.45 13.32
C SER A 48 -26.09 -19.11 12.61
N LEU A 49 -26.15 -17.98 11.94
CA LEU A 49 -27.25 -17.57 11.06
C LEU A 49 -27.17 -18.20 9.65
N GLY A 50 -26.17 -19.05 9.38
CA GLY A 50 -26.00 -19.73 8.10
C GLY A 50 -25.15 -18.94 7.07
N ASN A 51 -24.63 -17.78 7.44
CA ASN A 51 -23.87 -16.94 6.54
C ASN A 51 -22.39 -17.36 6.44
N LYS A 52 -21.78 -17.14 5.28
CA LYS A 52 -20.33 -17.18 5.09
C LYS A 52 -19.71 -15.88 5.59
N VAL A 53 -18.54 -15.97 6.21
CA VAL A 53 -17.83 -14.80 6.76
C VAL A 53 -16.52 -14.55 6.03
N VAL A 54 -16.41 -13.38 5.44
CA VAL A 54 -15.17 -12.82 4.89
C VAL A 54 -14.64 -11.78 5.88
N LEU A 55 -13.53 -12.05 6.54
CA LEU A 55 -12.86 -11.06 7.39
C LEU A 55 -11.91 -10.22 6.55
N TYR A 56 -12.09 -8.90 6.52
CA TYR A 56 -11.08 -7.97 6.04
C TYR A 56 -10.33 -7.38 7.25
N HIS A 57 -9.12 -7.90 7.51
CA HIS A 57 -8.30 -7.47 8.66
C HIS A 57 -7.26 -6.44 8.22
N MET A 58 -7.49 -5.17 8.58
CA MET A 58 -6.66 -4.01 8.24
C MET A 58 -5.59 -3.69 9.29
N GLY A 59 -5.40 -4.51 10.28
CA GLY A 59 -4.50 -4.23 11.41
C GLY A 59 -3.37 -5.23 11.57
N GLY A 60 -2.62 -5.06 12.66
CA GLY A 60 -1.57 -6.00 13.03
C GLY A 60 -0.27 -5.79 12.25
N GLU A 61 0.17 -4.55 12.08
CA GLU A 61 1.43 -4.17 11.41
C GLU A 61 2.66 -4.94 11.91
N SER A 62 2.70 -5.27 13.20
CA SER A 62 3.81 -5.97 13.85
C SER A 62 3.52 -7.45 14.12
N LEU A 63 2.45 -8.01 13.56
CA LEU A 63 2.01 -9.39 13.79
C LEU A 63 1.78 -9.73 15.30
N ASN A 64 1.49 -8.73 16.11
CA ASN A 64 1.30 -8.84 17.57
C ASN A 64 -0.17 -8.98 17.97
N LYS A 65 -1.07 -9.14 17.00
CA LYS A 65 -2.51 -9.33 17.23
C LYS A 65 -2.88 -10.80 17.17
N ASP A 66 -3.87 -11.18 17.97
CA ASP A 66 -4.42 -12.51 17.92
C ASP A 66 -5.14 -12.75 16.58
N ILE A 67 -4.72 -13.82 15.90
CA ILE A 67 -5.28 -14.27 14.64
C ILE A 67 -6.04 -15.59 14.76
N SER A 68 -6.30 -16.07 15.97
CA SER A 68 -7.02 -17.34 16.21
C SER A 68 -8.37 -17.38 15.51
N ALA A 69 -9.06 -16.24 15.44
CA ALA A 69 -10.34 -16.10 14.75
C ALA A 69 -10.29 -16.36 13.24
N TYR A 70 -9.10 -16.38 12.61
CA TYR A 70 -8.98 -16.67 11.18
C TYR A 70 -9.49 -18.08 10.83
N SER A 71 -9.37 -19.04 11.76
CA SER A 71 -9.89 -20.40 11.57
C SER A 71 -11.42 -20.44 11.46
N ASP A 72 -12.12 -19.52 12.13
CA ASP A 72 -13.57 -19.43 12.12
C ASP A 72 -14.13 -18.73 10.86
N CYS A 73 -13.29 -18.01 10.10
CA CYS A 73 -13.69 -17.35 8.87
C CYS A 73 -13.67 -18.30 7.66
N ASP A 74 -14.47 -18.01 6.64
CA ASP A 74 -14.46 -18.74 5.37
C ASP A 74 -13.38 -18.18 4.43
N LEU A 75 -13.14 -16.87 4.49
CA LEU A 75 -12.05 -16.17 3.81
C LEU A 75 -11.50 -15.06 4.71
N VAL A 76 -10.20 -14.85 4.68
CA VAL A 76 -9.53 -13.71 5.33
C VAL A 76 -8.77 -12.93 4.28
N ILE A 77 -9.07 -11.65 4.16
CA ILE A 77 -8.30 -10.69 3.38
C ILE A 77 -7.54 -9.85 4.39
N ARG A 78 -6.21 -9.84 4.30
CA ARG A 78 -5.42 -9.03 5.23
C ARG A 78 -4.45 -8.12 4.51
N ASN A 79 -4.28 -6.91 5.00
CA ASN A 79 -3.15 -6.07 4.66
C ASN A 79 -1.91 -6.47 5.48
N PHE A 80 -0.76 -5.90 5.14
CA PHE A 80 0.57 -6.28 5.61
C PHE A 80 0.94 -7.73 5.28
N TYR A 81 1.85 -7.85 4.35
CA TYR A 81 2.33 -9.14 3.86
C TYR A 81 3.16 -9.87 4.95
N PHE A 82 2.66 -11.02 5.36
CA PHE A 82 3.36 -11.92 6.29
C PHE A 82 3.35 -13.34 5.70
N PRO A 83 4.47 -13.82 5.15
CA PRO A 83 4.57 -15.15 4.57
C PRO A 83 4.14 -16.26 5.51
N SER A 84 4.47 -16.12 6.81
CA SER A 84 4.11 -17.10 7.85
C SER A 84 2.58 -17.27 8.02
N ILE A 85 1.80 -16.26 7.66
CA ILE A 85 0.33 -16.34 7.69
C ILE A 85 -0.21 -16.81 6.34
N ILE A 86 0.23 -16.17 5.24
CA ILE A 86 -0.30 -16.40 3.90
C ILE A 86 0.00 -17.83 3.45
N ASN A 87 1.19 -18.33 3.77
CA ASN A 87 1.63 -19.70 3.44
C ASN A 87 1.32 -20.73 4.55
N SER A 88 0.52 -20.35 5.55
CA SER A 88 0.19 -21.25 6.66
C SER A 88 -0.64 -22.44 6.19
N THR A 89 -0.13 -23.64 6.41
CA THR A 89 -0.86 -24.89 6.13
C THR A 89 -2.08 -25.04 7.02
N TYR A 90 -2.03 -24.50 8.25
CA TYR A 90 -3.15 -24.49 9.18
C TYR A 90 -4.36 -23.69 8.66
N LEU A 91 -4.10 -22.57 7.98
CA LEU A 91 -5.14 -21.71 7.40
C LEU A 91 -5.55 -22.14 5.97
N SER A 92 -4.92 -23.18 5.44
CA SER A 92 -5.36 -23.92 4.22
C SER A 92 -5.82 -23.03 3.06
N GLY A 93 -5.07 -21.99 2.73
CA GLY A 93 -5.41 -21.08 1.62
C GLY A 93 -6.59 -20.16 1.89
N LYS A 94 -7.13 -20.11 3.10
CA LYS A 94 -8.22 -19.19 3.47
C LYS A 94 -7.73 -17.72 3.53
N VAL A 95 -6.44 -17.48 3.68
CA VAL A 95 -5.89 -16.13 3.78
C VAL A 95 -5.34 -15.67 2.45
N ILE A 96 -5.74 -14.49 2.04
CA ILE A 96 -5.14 -13.77 0.92
C ILE A 96 -4.61 -12.42 1.40
N TRP A 97 -3.49 -12.01 0.83
CA TRP A 97 -2.98 -10.66 1.04
C TRP A 97 -3.67 -9.68 0.09
N ALA A 98 -3.98 -8.48 0.60
CA ALA A 98 -4.34 -7.31 -0.17
C ALA A 98 -3.49 -6.11 0.29
N PRO A 99 -3.07 -5.22 -0.60
CA PRO A 99 -2.23 -4.09 -0.22
C PRO A 99 -2.97 -3.11 0.68
N ASN A 100 -2.22 -2.35 1.48
CA ASN A 100 -2.79 -1.21 2.20
C ASN A 100 -3.48 -0.21 1.25
N GLY A 101 -2.92 -0.05 0.05
CA GLY A 101 -3.38 0.93 -0.90
C GLY A 101 -3.07 2.37 -0.47
N PHE A 102 -3.58 3.31 -1.24
CA PHE A 102 -3.42 4.73 -0.95
C PHE A 102 -4.33 5.19 0.18
N ARG A 103 -3.90 6.22 0.92
CA ARG A 103 -4.71 6.78 2.00
C ARG A 103 -5.96 7.49 1.48
N THR A 104 -6.99 7.51 2.31
CA THR A 104 -8.24 8.24 2.05
C THR A 104 -7.96 9.71 1.76
N GLY A 105 -8.50 10.20 0.63
CA GLY A 105 -8.32 11.57 0.14
C GLY A 105 -7.11 11.76 -0.81
N VAL A 106 -6.20 10.79 -0.93
CA VAL A 106 -5.12 10.80 -1.94
C VAL A 106 -5.65 10.34 -3.29
N GLY A 107 -6.36 9.23 -3.34
CA GLY A 107 -6.96 8.65 -4.54
C GLY A 107 -8.45 8.33 -4.36
N PRO A 108 -9.10 7.71 -5.35
CA PRO A 108 -8.53 7.31 -6.66
C PRO A 108 -8.21 8.47 -7.59
N ARG A 109 -7.17 8.30 -8.42
CA ARG A 109 -6.78 9.25 -9.46
C ARG A 109 -7.03 8.66 -10.86
N ASP A 110 -7.42 9.54 -11.79
CA ASP A 110 -7.41 9.18 -13.21
C ASP A 110 -5.97 9.14 -13.72
N SER A 111 -5.51 7.96 -14.11
CA SER A 111 -4.15 7.76 -14.61
C SER A 111 -3.80 8.62 -15.83
N LYS A 112 -4.81 9.01 -16.62
CA LYS A 112 -4.64 9.87 -17.81
C LYS A 112 -4.48 11.36 -17.45
N ALA A 113 -4.93 11.75 -16.25
CA ALA A 113 -4.85 13.12 -15.76
C ALA A 113 -3.59 13.40 -14.91
N LEU A 114 -2.76 12.39 -14.64
CA LEU A 114 -1.55 12.54 -13.83
C LEU A 114 -0.52 13.43 -14.53
N LYS A 115 0.15 14.31 -13.77
CA LYS A 115 1.26 15.13 -14.28
C LYS A 115 2.37 14.24 -14.79
N ARG A 116 2.82 14.48 -16.02
CA ARG A 116 4.01 13.84 -16.59
C ARG A 116 5.27 14.28 -15.85
N ALA A 117 6.28 13.43 -15.79
CA ALA A 117 7.56 13.76 -15.15
C ALA A 117 8.14 15.10 -15.60
N SER A 118 8.03 15.43 -16.90
CA SER A 118 8.49 16.69 -17.49
C SER A 118 7.68 17.93 -17.05
N GLN A 119 6.53 17.75 -16.39
CA GLN A 119 5.68 18.84 -15.90
C GLN A 119 5.83 19.04 -14.38
N ARG A 120 6.62 18.18 -13.71
CA ARG A 120 6.85 18.22 -12.27
C ARG A 120 7.99 19.17 -11.94
N GLN A 121 7.82 19.96 -10.88
CA GLN A 121 8.71 21.07 -10.53
C GLN A 121 10.02 20.61 -9.85
N SER A 122 9.98 19.47 -9.17
CA SER A 122 11.06 19.01 -8.30
C SER A 122 11.42 17.55 -8.57
N LEU A 123 12.66 17.19 -8.23
CA LEU A 123 13.17 15.85 -8.49
C LEU A 123 12.56 14.81 -7.56
N ALA A 124 12.62 15.02 -6.23
CA ALA A 124 12.12 14.06 -5.26
C ALA A 124 11.56 14.73 -3.99
N ALA A 125 10.59 14.08 -3.35
CA ALA A 125 10.09 14.51 -2.05
C ALA A 125 9.86 13.34 -1.10
N PHE A 126 10.15 13.58 0.19
CA PHE A 126 9.78 12.74 1.31
C PHE A 126 8.97 13.55 2.33
N LEU A 127 7.72 13.15 2.57
CA LEU A 127 6.84 13.76 3.57
C LEU A 127 6.49 12.70 4.62
N GLY A 128 6.88 12.91 5.87
CA GLY A 128 6.53 11.97 6.93
C GLY A 128 7.46 11.96 8.14
N TRP A 129 7.16 11.08 9.07
CA TRP A 129 7.89 10.94 10.31
C TRP A 129 9.25 10.26 10.08
N ILE A 130 10.31 11.06 9.88
CA ILE A 130 11.67 10.56 9.61
C ILE A 130 12.31 9.92 10.85
N ASN A 131 12.01 10.45 12.04
CA ASN A 131 12.58 9.98 13.30
C ASN A 131 11.76 8.86 13.97
N ASN A 132 11.08 8.02 13.17
CA ASN A 132 10.34 6.87 13.70
C ASN A 132 11.30 5.76 14.16
N ALA A 133 11.60 5.73 15.44
CA ALA A 133 12.46 4.70 16.05
C ALA A 133 11.85 3.29 16.03
N ALA A 134 10.54 3.18 15.85
CA ALA A 134 9.84 1.90 15.73
C ALA A 134 9.72 1.42 14.26
N SER A 135 10.40 2.07 13.31
CA SER A 135 10.35 1.66 11.92
C SER A 135 10.93 0.27 11.71
N TYR A 136 10.33 -0.48 10.78
CA TYR A 136 10.78 -1.81 10.41
C TYR A 136 12.27 -1.80 10.05
N GLY A 137 13.07 -2.68 10.67
CA GLY A 137 14.49 -2.77 10.42
C GLY A 137 15.29 -1.47 10.73
N ASN A 138 14.78 -0.56 11.56
CA ASN A 138 15.35 0.78 11.79
C ASN A 138 15.52 1.61 10.50
N GLU A 139 14.75 1.30 9.47
CA GLU A 139 14.94 1.84 8.12
C GLU A 139 14.85 3.38 8.08
N ARG A 140 13.98 3.99 8.92
CA ARG A 140 13.89 5.47 9.00
C ARG A 140 15.16 6.10 9.55
N ALA A 141 15.79 5.48 10.56
CA ALA A 141 17.07 5.94 11.09
C ALA A 141 18.16 5.86 10.01
N ASN A 142 18.19 4.75 9.26
CA ASN A 142 19.14 4.54 8.17
C ASN A 142 18.88 5.47 6.97
N PHE A 143 17.66 5.91 6.78
CA PHE A 143 17.25 6.85 5.72
C PHE A 143 17.63 8.30 6.05
N ALA A 144 17.61 8.72 7.32
CA ALA A 144 17.72 10.12 7.71
C ALA A 144 19.03 10.80 7.24
N GLY A 145 20.16 10.14 7.43
CA GLY A 145 21.46 10.63 6.99
C GLY A 145 21.57 10.77 5.48
N PRO A 146 21.33 9.70 4.70
CA PRO A 146 21.26 9.76 3.24
C PRO A 146 20.29 10.80 2.69
N ALA A 147 19.10 10.93 3.30
CA ALA A 147 18.12 11.94 2.89
C ALA A 147 18.68 13.37 3.05
N ALA A 148 19.37 13.65 4.16
CA ALA A 148 20.04 14.94 4.37
C ALA A 148 21.18 15.16 3.37
N ALA A 149 21.91 14.11 2.99
CA ALA A 149 23.00 14.17 2.01
C ALA A 149 22.53 14.43 0.56
N CYS A 150 21.24 14.22 0.26
CA CYS A 150 20.67 14.54 -1.07
C CYS A 150 20.60 16.05 -1.34
N GLY A 151 20.69 16.92 -0.31
CA GLY A 151 20.63 18.37 -0.48
C GLY A 151 19.37 18.82 -1.24
N GLU A 152 19.54 19.66 -2.25
CA GLU A 152 18.44 20.20 -3.07
C GLU A 152 17.71 19.16 -3.92
N ASN A 153 18.26 17.95 -4.10
CA ASN A 153 17.66 16.89 -4.91
C ASN A 153 16.50 16.18 -4.19
N LEU A 154 16.35 16.38 -2.88
CA LEU A 154 15.27 15.79 -2.09
C LEU A 154 14.64 16.83 -1.17
N TYR A 155 13.39 17.18 -1.44
CA TYR A 155 12.59 17.96 -0.49
C TYR A 155 12.12 17.06 0.66
N VAL A 156 12.49 17.41 1.90
CA VAL A 156 12.08 16.69 3.08
C VAL A 156 11.14 17.55 3.93
N MET A 157 9.90 17.07 4.12
CA MET A 157 8.93 17.69 5.03
C MET A 157 8.68 16.73 6.20
N PRO A 158 9.36 16.92 7.36
CA PRO A 158 9.22 16.02 8.49
C PRO A 158 7.88 16.21 9.19
N SER A 159 7.32 15.12 9.71
CA SER A 159 6.19 15.14 10.64
C SER A 159 6.61 14.59 12.01
N THR A 160 5.82 14.90 13.03
CA THR A 160 6.09 14.49 14.43
C THR A 160 5.41 13.15 14.79
N GLY A 161 4.72 12.54 13.85
CA GLY A 161 4.02 11.27 14.07
C GLY A 161 3.25 10.81 12.83
N PHE A 162 2.46 9.76 13.00
CA PHE A 162 1.59 9.24 11.94
C PHE A 162 0.50 10.29 11.60
N ALA A 163 0.38 10.61 10.30
CA ALA A 163 -0.56 11.60 9.76
C ALA A 163 -0.49 13.00 10.41
N GLY A 164 0.61 13.31 11.10
CA GLY A 164 0.80 14.60 11.76
C GLY A 164 1.45 15.65 10.87
N GLY A 165 0.97 16.89 10.95
CA GLY A 165 1.69 18.07 10.45
C GLY A 165 1.23 18.64 9.11
N TYR A 166 0.45 17.92 8.30
CA TYR A 166 -0.09 18.44 7.03
C TYR A 166 -1.39 17.74 6.63
N ASN A 167 -2.27 18.48 5.95
CA ASN A 167 -3.49 17.90 5.40
C ASN A 167 -3.21 17.10 4.10
N VAL A 168 -4.17 16.25 3.72
CA VAL A 168 -4.06 15.40 2.53
C VAL A 168 -3.89 16.21 1.25
N GLY A 169 -4.56 17.38 1.13
CA GLY A 169 -4.46 18.23 -0.05
C GLY A 169 -3.04 18.77 -0.26
N LEU A 170 -2.41 19.30 0.80
CA LEU A 170 -1.02 19.76 0.75
C LEU A 170 -0.05 18.60 0.44
N TYR A 171 -0.26 17.45 1.09
CA TYR A 171 0.54 16.25 0.83
C TYR A 171 0.47 15.84 -0.64
N SER A 172 -0.74 15.72 -1.19
CA SER A 172 -0.95 15.33 -2.59
C SER A 172 -0.33 16.35 -3.56
N ALA A 173 -0.52 17.64 -3.31
CA ALA A 173 0.02 18.70 -4.16
C ALA A 173 1.57 18.66 -4.23
N ILE A 174 2.23 18.49 -3.08
CA ILE A 174 3.70 18.35 -3.05
C ILE A 174 4.12 17.07 -3.79
N MET A 175 3.48 15.93 -3.51
CA MET A 175 3.82 14.68 -4.18
C MET A 175 3.62 14.77 -5.69
N GLU A 176 2.51 15.35 -6.16
CA GLU A 176 2.23 15.53 -7.59
C GLU A 176 3.23 16.43 -8.32
N ASP A 177 3.96 17.28 -7.61
CA ASP A 177 5.00 18.14 -8.17
C ASP A 177 6.39 17.52 -8.13
N ASN A 178 6.56 16.31 -7.60
CA ASN A 178 7.83 15.61 -7.51
C ASN A 178 7.86 14.36 -8.41
N ILE A 179 8.99 14.12 -9.09
CA ILE A 179 9.18 12.97 -9.98
C ILE A 179 9.30 11.69 -9.15
N PHE A 180 10.18 11.69 -8.16
CA PHE A 180 10.48 10.53 -7.33
C PHE A 180 9.95 10.67 -5.90
N ALA A 181 9.65 9.54 -5.29
CA ALA A 181 9.22 9.47 -3.90
C ALA A 181 9.96 8.34 -3.16
N PRO A 182 10.99 8.64 -2.34
CA PRO A 182 11.55 7.66 -1.43
C PRO A 182 10.51 7.14 -0.45
N CYS A 183 10.41 5.82 -0.32
CA CYS A 183 9.39 5.13 0.44
C CYS A 183 10.01 4.25 1.55
N PRO A 184 10.78 4.83 2.50
CA PRO A 184 11.29 4.04 3.62
C PRO A 184 10.15 3.48 4.44
N SER A 185 10.34 2.26 4.96
CA SER A 185 9.37 1.52 5.76
C SER A 185 8.78 2.34 6.90
N GLY A 186 7.52 2.07 7.22
CA GLY A 186 6.88 2.53 8.45
C GLY A 186 7.13 1.53 9.58
N ASN A 187 6.09 1.25 10.38
CA ASN A 187 6.14 0.18 11.39
C ASN A 187 6.20 -1.22 10.76
N ASN A 188 5.85 -1.32 9.50
CA ASN A 188 5.98 -2.51 8.67
C ASN A 188 6.76 -2.15 7.39
N SER A 189 7.32 -3.15 6.71
CA SER A 189 7.98 -2.98 5.42
C SER A 189 7.01 -2.43 4.35
N GLU A 190 5.74 -2.83 4.41
CA GLU A 190 4.68 -2.34 3.55
C GLU A 190 4.22 -0.94 4.00
N THR A 191 4.83 0.09 3.43
CA THR A 191 4.50 1.48 3.77
C THR A 191 3.41 2.06 2.85
N ILE A 192 2.44 2.75 3.44
CA ILE A 192 1.36 3.42 2.68
C ILE A 192 1.90 4.44 1.67
N ARG A 193 3.06 5.03 1.94
CA ARG A 193 3.69 6.02 1.04
C ARG A 193 4.01 5.43 -0.34
N LEU A 194 4.31 4.14 -0.42
CA LEU A 194 4.53 3.46 -1.69
C LEU A 194 3.28 3.56 -2.58
N TYR A 195 2.13 3.28 -1.99
CA TYR A 195 0.84 3.31 -2.72
C TYR A 195 0.37 4.72 -3.02
N ASP A 196 0.59 5.66 -2.10
CA ASP A 196 0.33 7.08 -2.35
C ASP A 196 1.17 7.59 -3.53
N ALA A 197 2.46 7.23 -3.57
CA ALA A 197 3.37 7.60 -4.66
C ALA A 197 2.90 7.04 -6.01
N LEU A 198 2.56 5.75 -6.05
CA LEU A 198 2.03 5.10 -7.25
C LEU A 198 0.73 5.75 -7.72
N GLU A 199 -0.20 6.04 -6.81
CA GLU A 199 -1.49 6.63 -7.13
C GLU A 199 -1.38 8.06 -7.65
N LEU A 200 -0.41 8.84 -7.13
CA LEU A 200 -0.13 10.20 -7.56
C LEU A 200 0.83 10.28 -8.77
N GLY A 201 1.20 9.13 -9.33
CA GLY A 201 2.08 9.02 -10.49
C GLY A 201 3.52 9.44 -10.21
N CYS A 202 3.97 9.43 -8.96
CA CYS A 202 5.39 9.50 -8.63
C CYS A 202 6.05 8.16 -8.93
N ILE A 203 7.35 8.19 -9.19
CA ILE A 203 8.17 6.99 -9.27
C ILE A 203 8.65 6.67 -7.85
N PRO A 204 8.17 5.59 -7.20
CA PRO A 204 8.66 5.19 -5.88
C PRO A 204 10.15 4.83 -5.93
N ILE A 205 10.86 5.02 -4.82
CA ILE A 205 12.17 4.44 -4.56
C ILE A 205 12.06 3.64 -3.28
N SER A 206 12.43 2.37 -3.28
CA SER A 206 12.31 1.47 -2.14
C SER A 206 13.58 0.65 -1.92
N LEU A 207 13.69 0.02 -0.76
CA LEU A 207 14.61 -1.08 -0.57
C LEU A 207 13.96 -2.39 -0.99
N SER A 208 14.77 -3.46 -1.05
CA SER A 208 14.26 -4.80 -1.30
C SER A 208 13.50 -5.31 -0.09
N HIS A 209 12.20 -5.56 -0.24
CA HIS A 209 11.32 -6.14 0.76
C HIS A 209 10.62 -7.37 0.20
N GLU A 210 10.33 -8.34 1.07
CA GLU A 210 9.78 -9.63 0.67
C GLU A 210 8.44 -9.48 -0.08
N PHE A 211 7.58 -8.55 0.33
CA PHE A 211 6.29 -8.33 -0.34
C PHE A 211 6.44 -7.81 -1.78
N LEU A 212 7.53 -7.09 -2.10
CA LEU A 212 7.81 -6.61 -3.45
C LEU A 212 8.24 -7.74 -4.40
N LEU A 213 8.80 -8.81 -3.85
CA LEU A 213 9.35 -9.94 -4.61
C LEU A 213 8.38 -11.13 -4.68
N SER A 214 7.36 -11.14 -3.84
CA SER A 214 6.39 -12.24 -3.78
C SER A 214 5.40 -12.19 -4.94
N LYS A 215 5.12 -13.36 -5.54
CA LYS A 215 4.06 -13.51 -6.55
C LYS A 215 2.66 -13.28 -5.98
N ASP A 216 2.49 -13.45 -4.69
CA ASP A 216 1.21 -13.20 -4.01
C ASP A 216 1.00 -11.75 -3.59
N ALA A 217 2.03 -10.94 -3.75
CA ALA A 217 2.06 -9.51 -3.42
C ALA A 217 2.23 -8.65 -4.68
N LEU A 218 2.96 -7.53 -4.60
CA LEU A 218 3.09 -6.58 -5.71
C LEU A 218 3.73 -7.16 -6.99
N ALA A 219 4.51 -8.22 -6.89
CA ALA A 219 5.11 -8.89 -8.05
C ALA A 219 4.15 -9.87 -8.79
N SER A 220 2.88 -9.96 -8.39
CA SER A 220 1.90 -10.90 -8.98
C SER A 220 1.65 -10.70 -10.49
N ILE A 221 1.85 -9.49 -10.99
CA ILE A 221 1.67 -9.11 -12.41
C ILE A 221 3.00 -8.88 -13.13
N GLY A 222 4.12 -9.23 -12.51
CA GLY A 222 5.47 -9.02 -13.01
C GLY A 222 6.34 -8.23 -12.03
N PRO A 223 7.63 -8.07 -12.33
CA PRO A 223 8.54 -7.33 -11.46
C PRO A 223 8.07 -5.88 -11.32
N VAL A 224 8.28 -5.32 -10.13
CA VAL A 224 7.99 -3.90 -9.90
C VAL A 224 8.89 -3.03 -10.80
N PRO A 225 8.34 -2.04 -11.50
CA PRO A 225 9.12 -1.23 -12.47
C PRO A 225 9.96 -0.11 -11.83
N PHE A 226 9.71 0.21 -10.57
CA PHE A 226 10.38 1.32 -9.88
C PHE A 226 11.73 0.88 -9.27
N PRO A 227 12.65 1.84 -8.99
CA PRO A 227 13.96 1.56 -8.45
C PRO A 227 13.93 0.88 -7.07
N ILE A 228 14.70 -0.21 -6.93
CA ILE A 228 14.96 -0.90 -5.68
C ILE A 228 16.45 -0.71 -5.37
N LEU A 229 16.75 0.00 -4.28
CA LEU A 229 18.13 0.23 -3.83
C LEU A 229 18.58 -0.89 -2.89
N GLY A 230 19.88 -1.15 -2.84
CA GLY A 230 20.48 -2.09 -1.89
C GLY A 230 20.53 -1.52 -0.48
N SER A 231 20.75 -0.20 -0.36
CA SER A 231 20.69 0.54 0.90
C SER A 231 20.29 1.99 0.63
N TRP A 232 19.87 2.71 1.68
CA TRP A 232 19.58 4.15 1.55
C TRP A 232 20.82 5.00 1.28
N ASP A 233 22.05 4.49 1.53
CA ASP A 233 23.29 5.18 1.17
C ASP A 233 23.45 5.36 -0.33
N GLU A 234 22.75 4.57 -1.14
CA GLU A 234 22.70 4.72 -2.59
C GLU A 234 21.78 5.86 -3.06
N LEU A 235 20.92 6.41 -2.18
CA LEU A 235 19.93 7.41 -2.57
C LEU A 235 20.56 8.71 -3.11
N PRO A 236 21.59 9.31 -2.47
CA PRO A 236 22.18 10.55 -2.98
C PRO A 236 22.79 10.38 -4.39
N PRO A 237 23.67 9.41 -4.67
CA PRO A 237 24.19 9.23 -6.03
C PRO A 237 23.11 8.81 -7.03
N PHE A 238 22.09 8.07 -6.61
CA PHE A 238 20.95 7.75 -7.46
C PHE A 238 20.22 9.01 -7.91
N LEU A 239 19.82 9.89 -6.98
CA LEU A 239 19.10 11.12 -7.32
C LEU A 239 19.95 12.07 -8.17
N GLU A 240 21.25 12.16 -7.95
CA GLU A 240 22.15 12.95 -8.80
C GLU A 240 22.19 12.42 -10.24
N SER A 241 22.25 11.09 -10.38
CA SER A 241 22.15 10.43 -11.68
C SER A 241 20.80 10.72 -12.35
N MET A 242 19.69 10.65 -11.61
CA MET A 242 18.35 10.91 -12.14
C MET A 242 18.16 12.39 -12.52
N LYS A 243 18.75 13.33 -11.76
CA LYS A 243 18.79 14.76 -12.13
C LYS A 243 19.50 14.96 -13.48
N SER A 244 20.65 14.33 -13.64
CA SER A 244 21.41 14.38 -14.89
C SER A 244 20.61 13.77 -16.05
N LYS A 245 19.94 12.65 -15.85
CA LYS A 245 19.05 12.01 -16.83
C LYS A 245 17.85 12.88 -17.19
N ALA A 246 17.22 13.52 -16.21
CA ALA A 246 16.08 14.42 -16.45
C ALA A 246 16.44 15.56 -17.40
N LEU A 247 17.71 15.98 -17.43
CA LEU A 247 18.23 17.01 -18.33
C LEU A 247 18.66 16.46 -19.70
N SER A 248 19.35 15.31 -19.72
CA SER A 248 19.97 14.76 -20.93
C SER A 248 19.07 13.80 -21.70
N SER A 249 18.21 13.07 -21.02
CA SER A 249 17.35 12.01 -21.56
C SER A 249 15.97 11.98 -20.90
N PRO A 250 15.21 13.09 -20.93
CA PRO A 250 13.91 13.19 -20.20
C PRO A 250 12.91 12.11 -20.61
N GLY A 251 13.05 11.55 -21.81
CA GLY A 251 12.21 10.44 -22.31
C GLY A 251 12.33 9.18 -21.45
N GLU A 252 13.55 8.86 -20.94
CA GLU A 252 13.75 7.68 -20.10
C GLU A 252 12.99 7.79 -18.76
N ILE A 253 12.98 8.99 -18.16
CA ILE A 253 12.24 9.25 -16.91
C ILE A 253 10.73 9.17 -17.16
N LEU A 254 10.27 9.71 -18.29
CA LEU A 254 8.85 9.63 -18.66
C LEU A 254 8.41 8.19 -18.92
N GLU A 255 9.23 7.39 -19.58
CA GLU A 255 8.97 5.97 -19.82
C GLU A 255 8.90 5.19 -18.49
N LEU A 256 9.85 5.41 -17.60
CA LEU A 256 9.85 4.79 -16.27
C LEU A 256 8.60 5.17 -15.47
N GLN A 257 8.19 6.43 -15.50
CA GLN A 257 6.96 6.88 -14.87
C GLN A 257 5.75 6.17 -15.46
N GLN A 258 5.68 6.08 -16.79
CA GLN A 258 4.54 5.42 -17.46
C GLN A 258 4.48 3.93 -17.14
N CYS A 259 5.64 3.26 -17.04
CA CYS A 259 5.71 1.87 -16.59
C CYS A 259 5.13 1.72 -15.17
N CYS A 260 5.46 2.62 -14.24
CA CYS A 260 4.90 2.60 -12.88
C CYS A 260 3.38 2.82 -12.88
N ILE A 261 2.88 3.77 -13.66
CA ILE A 261 1.44 4.08 -13.76
C ILE A 261 0.67 2.89 -14.31
N ASN A 262 1.14 2.29 -15.40
CA ASN A 262 0.51 1.14 -16.04
C ASN A 262 0.52 -0.06 -15.09
N TRP A 263 1.67 -0.38 -14.52
CA TRP A 263 1.84 -1.49 -13.59
C TRP A 263 0.89 -1.37 -12.38
N TRP A 264 0.76 -0.16 -11.81
CA TRP A 264 -0.13 0.08 -10.68
C TRP A 264 -1.61 -0.06 -11.07
N SER A 265 -1.99 0.38 -12.25
CA SER A 265 -3.35 0.20 -12.79
C SER A 265 -3.68 -1.28 -12.97
N ASP A 266 -2.78 -2.04 -13.58
CA ASP A 266 -2.94 -3.47 -13.80
C ASP A 266 -2.97 -4.25 -12.49
N PHE A 267 -2.13 -3.86 -11.53
CA PHE A 267 -2.12 -4.46 -10.20
C PHE A 267 -3.45 -4.25 -9.46
N LYS A 268 -4.03 -3.04 -9.50
CA LYS A 268 -5.34 -2.77 -8.89
C LYS A 268 -6.42 -3.66 -9.48
N ILE A 269 -6.45 -3.81 -10.80
CA ILE A 269 -7.41 -4.68 -11.52
C ILE A 269 -7.22 -6.16 -11.13
N ALA A 270 -5.98 -6.63 -11.14
CA ALA A 270 -5.66 -8.01 -10.79
C ALA A 270 -6.05 -8.34 -9.33
N MET A 271 -5.82 -7.42 -8.40
CA MET A 271 -6.16 -7.60 -7.01
C MET A 271 -7.68 -7.58 -6.79
N GLN A 272 -8.40 -6.66 -7.43
CA GLN A 272 -9.87 -6.64 -7.44
C GLN A 272 -10.43 -7.98 -7.91
N LYS A 273 -9.95 -8.45 -9.09
CA LYS A 273 -10.39 -9.74 -9.63
C LYS A 273 -10.10 -10.89 -8.70
N LYS A 274 -8.89 -10.96 -8.13
CA LYS A 274 -8.52 -12.00 -7.16
C LYS A 274 -9.47 -12.05 -5.96
N ILE A 275 -9.85 -10.90 -5.43
CA ILE A 275 -10.78 -10.80 -4.30
C ILE A 275 -12.19 -11.24 -4.72
N SER A 276 -12.71 -10.74 -5.85
CA SER A 276 -14.03 -11.13 -6.36
C SER A 276 -14.12 -12.63 -6.60
N ASP A 277 -13.16 -13.20 -7.34
CA ASP A 277 -13.12 -14.64 -7.65
C ASP A 277 -13.15 -15.50 -6.36
N ARG A 278 -12.46 -15.02 -5.29
CA ARG A 278 -12.40 -15.74 -4.00
C ARG A 278 -13.69 -15.61 -3.19
N ILE A 279 -14.38 -14.49 -3.27
CA ILE A 279 -15.68 -14.28 -2.63
C ILE A 279 -16.76 -15.08 -3.35
N GLU A 280 -16.77 -15.06 -4.68
CA GLU A 280 -17.73 -15.81 -5.49
C GLU A 280 -17.61 -17.34 -5.34
N ALA A 281 -16.44 -17.83 -4.93
CA ALA A 281 -16.18 -19.25 -4.70
C ALA A 281 -16.64 -19.75 -3.33
N LEU A 282 -17.17 -18.90 -2.44
CA LEU A 282 -17.68 -19.29 -1.12
C LEU A 282 -19.09 -19.85 -1.18
#